data_432612feef1fc0d0f90d3eb2c44920e8
#
_entry.id   432612feef1fc0d0f90d3eb2c44920e8
#
_cell.length_a   1.000
_cell.length_b   1.000
_cell.length_c   1.000
_cell.angle_alpha   90.00
_cell.angle_beta   90.00
_cell.angle_gamma   90.00
#
_symmetry.space_group_name_H-M   'P 1'
#
loop_
_entity.id
_entity.type
_entity.pdbx_description
1 polymer ?
#
loop_
_entity_poly.entity_id
_entity_poly.type
_entity_poly.pdbx_seq_one_letter_code
_entity_poly.pdbx_strand_id
1 'polypeptide(L)'
;NPVDSREHILLSSVLDHQWQQGRNLDLGGLIGAIQNPGLGKIGVLDLESFYPSKDRFALAMRLNNLLAAPGFQAWTQGAPLDAGTLLFTADGRPRVSIMSIAHLGDAERMFFVTLLLNEIVAWMRSQSGTSSLRAILYMDEVFGFLPPVAAPPSKVLLLTLLKQARAFGLGVVLSTQNPVDLDYKALSNAGTW
;
A
#
# COMPACT_ATOMS: atom_id res chain seq x y z
N ASN A 1 4.14 9.13 -5.55
CA ASN A 1 4.07 10.16 -6.59
C ASN A 1 2.61 10.54 -6.82
N PRO A 2 2.30 11.81 -7.15
CA PRO A 2 0.96 12.21 -7.58
C PRO A 2 0.49 11.37 -8.77
N VAL A 3 -0.83 11.15 -8.88
CA VAL A 3 -1.45 10.28 -9.91
C VAL A 3 -1.18 10.80 -11.34
N ASP A 4 -0.94 12.11 -11.47
CA ASP A 4 -0.62 12.82 -12.70
C ASP A 4 0.88 12.94 -12.98
N SER A 5 1.74 12.41 -12.10
CA SER A 5 3.18 12.42 -12.35
C SER A 5 3.56 11.52 -13.52
N ARG A 6 4.57 11.94 -14.29
CA ARG A 6 5.08 11.17 -15.44
C ARG A 6 5.54 9.76 -15.05
N GLU A 7 6.13 9.62 -13.85
CA GLU A 7 6.52 8.32 -13.28
C GLU A 7 5.30 7.43 -13.03
N HIS A 8 4.25 7.97 -12.41
CA HIS A 8 3.04 7.19 -12.14
C HIS A 8 2.39 6.72 -13.44
N ILE A 9 2.26 7.60 -14.43
CA ILE A 9 1.67 7.27 -15.74
C ILE A 9 2.51 6.20 -16.45
N LEU A 10 3.84 6.32 -16.45
CA LEU A 10 4.72 5.30 -17.04
C LEU A 10 4.52 3.94 -16.35
N LEU A 11 4.61 3.90 -15.02
CA LEU A 11 4.46 2.65 -14.25
C LEU A 11 3.11 1.99 -14.48
N SER A 12 2.03 2.78 -14.45
CA SER A 12 0.68 2.29 -14.70
C SER A 12 0.54 1.73 -16.12
N SER A 13 1.08 2.42 -17.13
CA SER A 13 1.05 1.95 -18.52
C SER A 13 1.87 0.67 -18.73
N VAL A 14 3.03 0.56 -18.07
CA VAL A 14 3.86 -0.65 -18.10
C VAL A 14 3.14 -1.83 -17.47
N LEU A 15 2.54 -1.64 -16.28
CA LEU A 15 1.80 -2.70 -15.60
C LEU A 15 0.58 -3.13 -16.41
N ASP A 16 -0.23 -2.18 -16.90
CA ASP A 16 -1.40 -2.47 -17.72
C ASP A 16 -1.02 -3.28 -18.97
N HIS A 17 0.03 -2.86 -19.68
CA HIS A 17 0.54 -3.58 -20.84
C HIS A 17 0.95 -5.02 -20.54
N GLN A 18 1.63 -5.27 -19.42
CA GLN A 18 2.04 -6.61 -19.01
C GLN A 18 0.82 -7.46 -18.60
N TRP A 19 -0.13 -6.89 -17.88
CA TRP A 19 -1.36 -7.59 -17.50
C TRP A 19 -2.22 -7.95 -18.70
N GLN A 20 -2.32 -7.11 -19.72
CA GLN A 20 -3.00 -7.43 -20.98
C GLN A 20 -2.34 -8.62 -21.72
N GLN A 21 -1.04 -8.84 -21.47
CA GLN A 21 -0.31 -10.01 -21.99
C GLN A 21 -0.37 -11.24 -21.06
N GLY A 22 -1.14 -11.17 -19.98
CA GLY A 22 -1.25 -12.23 -18.97
C GLY A 22 0.01 -12.41 -18.12
N ARG A 23 0.89 -11.41 -18.02
CA ARG A 23 2.14 -11.47 -17.27
C ARG A 23 2.03 -10.66 -16.00
N ASN A 24 2.40 -11.27 -14.87
CA ASN A 24 2.65 -10.57 -13.62
C ASN A 24 4.15 -10.25 -13.51
N LEU A 25 4.46 -9.08 -13.00
CA LEU A 25 5.84 -8.66 -12.77
C LEU A 25 6.14 -8.71 -11.27
N ASP A 26 7.26 -9.30 -10.93
CA ASP A 26 7.93 -8.99 -9.67
C ASP A 26 8.68 -7.66 -9.79
N LEU A 27 9.33 -7.21 -8.72
CA LEU A 27 10.03 -5.93 -8.72
C LEU A 27 11.23 -5.92 -9.70
N GLY A 28 11.92 -7.04 -9.87
CA GLY A 28 12.99 -7.19 -10.85
C GLY A 28 12.48 -7.08 -12.29
N GLY A 29 11.39 -7.78 -12.59
CA GLY A 29 10.69 -7.71 -13.87
C GLY A 29 10.17 -6.30 -14.17
N LEU A 30 9.65 -5.59 -13.15
CA LEU A 30 9.21 -4.20 -13.28
C LEU A 30 10.37 -3.27 -13.64
N ILE A 31 11.54 -3.41 -12.99
CA ILE A 31 12.75 -2.64 -13.31
C ILE A 31 13.18 -2.87 -14.77
N GLY A 32 13.17 -4.12 -15.23
CA GLY A 32 13.45 -4.45 -16.63
C GLY A 32 12.44 -3.86 -17.59
N ALA A 33 11.15 -3.94 -17.25
CA ALA A 33 10.06 -3.40 -18.04
C ALA A 33 10.04 -1.85 -18.09
N ILE A 34 10.53 -1.16 -17.07
CA ILE A 34 10.71 0.30 -17.09
C ILE A 34 11.77 0.69 -18.12
N GLN A 35 12.88 -0.06 -18.22
CA GLN A 35 13.92 0.21 -19.18
C GLN A 35 13.46 -0.08 -20.61
N ASN A 36 12.78 -1.21 -20.81
CA ASN A 36 12.26 -1.70 -22.08
C ASN A 36 10.78 -2.02 -22.00
N PRO A 37 9.89 -1.00 -22.04
CA PRO A 37 8.47 -1.20 -21.73
C PRO A 37 7.69 -2.01 -22.79
N GLY A 38 8.24 -2.17 -24.00
CA GLY A 38 7.51 -2.75 -25.12
C GLY A 38 6.38 -1.85 -25.68
N LEU A 39 6.32 -0.61 -25.18
CA LEU A 39 5.33 0.39 -25.58
C LEU A 39 5.97 1.38 -26.56
N GLY A 40 5.31 1.64 -27.69
CA GLY A 40 5.74 2.69 -28.61
C GLY A 40 5.27 4.09 -28.20
N LYS A 41 4.12 4.15 -27.54
CA LYS A 41 3.45 5.40 -27.14
C LYS A 41 2.83 5.31 -25.76
N ILE A 42 2.70 6.45 -25.11
CA ILE A 42 1.87 6.66 -23.92
C ILE A 42 0.86 7.77 -24.26
N GLY A 43 -0.43 7.42 -24.28
CA GLY A 43 -1.44 8.28 -24.86
C GLY A 43 -1.14 8.54 -26.35
N VAL A 44 -1.04 9.81 -26.73
CA VAL A 44 -0.74 10.24 -28.11
C VAL A 44 0.75 10.51 -28.35
N LEU A 45 1.57 10.56 -27.30
CA LEU A 45 3.00 10.87 -27.38
C LEU A 45 3.84 9.61 -27.53
N ASP A 46 4.90 9.70 -28.34
CA ASP A 46 5.92 8.66 -28.39
C ASP A 46 6.58 8.51 -27.03
N LEU A 47 6.88 7.26 -26.65
CA LEU A 47 7.48 6.93 -25.34
C LEU A 47 8.74 7.75 -25.05
N GLU A 48 9.60 7.90 -26.04
CA GLU A 48 10.87 8.64 -25.89
C GLU A 48 10.65 10.14 -25.66
N SER A 49 9.60 10.72 -26.25
CA SER A 49 9.18 12.10 -26.00
C SER A 49 8.49 12.28 -24.64
N PHE A 50 7.71 11.29 -24.21
CA PHE A 50 7.00 11.33 -22.94
C PHE A 50 7.94 11.08 -21.76
N TYR A 51 8.77 10.02 -21.84
CA TYR A 51 9.68 9.61 -20.80
C TYR A 51 10.96 9.03 -21.41
N PRO A 52 11.99 9.88 -21.65
CA PRO A 52 13.22 9.50 -22.35
C PRO A 52 13.94 8.30 -21.71
N SER A 53 14.68 7.54 -22.50
CA SER A 53 15.44 6.36 -22.06
C SER A 53 16.40 6.66 -20.91
N LYS A 54 17.00 7.85 -20.89
CA LYS A 54 17.84 8.32 -19.79
C LYS A 54 17.07 8.42 -18.45
N ASP A 55 15.85 8.96 -18.50
CA ASP A 55 14.99 9.13 -17.32
C ASP A 55 14.44 7.78 -16.87
N ARG A 56 14.10 6.87 -17.82
CA ARG A 56 13.72 5.49 -17.51
C ARG A 56 14.85 4.74 -16.80
N PHE A 57 16.07 4.89 -17.27
CA PHE A 57 17.23 4.31 -16.62
C PHE A 57 17.42 4.86 -15.20
N ALA A 58 17.30 6.18 -15.02
CA ALA A 58 17.40 6.79 -13.69
C ALA A 58 16.34 6.28 -12.72
N LEU A 59 15.09 6.10 -13.19
CA LEU A 59 14.00 5.52 -12.39
C LEU A 59 14.30 4.05 -12.05
N ALA A 60 14.71 3.25 -13.02
CA ALA A 60 15.10 1.85 -12.84
C ALA A 60 16.26 1.70 -11.82
N MET A 61 17.26 2.58 -11.89
CA MET A 61 18.37 2.59 -10.93
C MET A 61 17.92 2.92 -9.51
N ARG A 62 16.99 3.86 -9.33
CA ARG A 62 16.42 4.15 -7.99
C ARG A 62 15.73 2.92 -7.39
N LEU A 63 14.95 2.19 -8.19
CA LEU A 63 14.29 0.96 -7.73
C LEU A 63 15.29 -0.17 -7.49
N ASN A 64 16.29 -0.31 -8.37
CA ASN A 64 17.36 -1.29 -8.18
C ASN A 64 18.17 -1.04 -6.91
N ASN A 65 18.47 0.20 -6.58
CA ASN A 65 19.18 0.55 -5.34
C ASN A 65 18.35 0.16 -4.10
N LEU A 66 17.05 0.27 -4.18
CA LEU A 66 16.16 -0.21 -3.11
C LEU A 66 16.27 -1.74 -2.97
N LEU A 67 16.20 -2.49 -4.07
CA LEU A 67 16.37 -3.95 -4.07
C LEU A 67 17.75 -4.40 -3.57
N ALA A 68 18.80 -3.65 -3.96
CA ALA A 68 20.18 -3.97 -3.59
C ALA A 68 20.51 -3.62 -2.14
N ALA A 69 19.67 -2.82 -1.47
CA ALA A 69 19.90 -2.46 -0.08
C ALA A 69 19.79 -3.71 0.83
N PRO A 70 20.83 -4.01 1.65
CA PRO A 70 20.83 -5.24 2.48
C PRO A 70 19.59 -5.36 3.39
N GLY A 71 19.12 -4.26 3.94
CA GLY A 71 17.91 -4.25 4.77
C GLY A 71 16.64 -4.55 3.98
N PHE A 72 16.58 -4.26 2.68
CA PHE A 72 15.38 -4.51 1.87
C PHE A 72 15.22 -5.97 1.48
N GLN A 73 16.31 -6.75 1.42
CA GLN A 73 16.23 -8.18 1.09
C GLN A 73 15.34 -8.96 2.07
N ALA A 74 15.32 -8.58 3.33
CA ALA A 74 14.45 -9.19 4.34
C ALA A 74 12.94 -9.03 3.98
N TRP A 75 12.56 -7.95 3.28
CA TRP A 75 11.18 -7.69 2.86
C TRP A 75 10.73 -8.52 1.65
N THR A 76 11.67 -9.14 0.94
CA THR A 76 11.38 -10.01 -0.22
C THR A 76 11.30 -11.48 0.16
N GLN A 77 11.50 -11.82 1.43
CA GLN A 77 11.51 -13.19 1.94
C GLN A 77 10.30 -13.46 2.81
N GLY A 78 9.89 -14.73 2.90
CA GLY A 78 8.78 -15.16 3.74
C GLY A 78 7.45 -15.25 3.00
N ALA A 79 6.36 -15.33 3.78
CA ALA A 79 5.01 -15.39 3.22
C ALA A 79 4.60 -14.04 2.61
N PRO A 80 3.89 -14.04 1.47
CA PRO A 80 3.34 -12.82 0.91
C PRO A 80 2.44 -12.08 1.90
N LEU A 81 2.48 -10.75 1.87
CA LEU A 81 1.55 -9.92 2.62
C LEU A 81 0.19 -9.96 1.91
N ASP A 82 -0.69 -10.81 2.39
CA ASP A 82 -2.05 -11.00 1.85
C ASP A 82 -3.07 -10.91 2.97
N ALA A 83 -4.00 -9.97 2.87
CA ALA A 83 -4.98 -9.70 3.93
C ALA A 83 -5.90 -10.90 4.16
N GLY A 84 -6.26 -11.68 3.14
CA GLY A 84 -7.08 -12.86 3.30
C GLY A 84 -6.41 -13.92 4.19
N THR A 85 -5.14 -14.21 3.95
CA THR A 85 -4.36 -15.17 4.76
C THR A 85 -4.04 -14.66 6.16
N LEU A 86 -3.99 -13.34 6.36
CA LEU A 86 -3.82 -12.74 7.68
C LEU A 86 -5.09 -12.84 8.53
N LEU A 87 -6.25 -12.78 7.90
CA LEU A 87 -7.55 -12.72 8.57
C LEU A 87 -8.21 -14.10 8.72
N PHE A 88 -7.88 -15.04 7.81
CA PHE A 88 -8.51 -16.35 7.79
C PHE A 88 -7.48 -17.46 7.57
N THR A 89 -7.78 -18.63 8.11
CA THR A 89 -7.04 -19.87 7.83
C THR A 89 -7.49 -20.45 6.49
N ALA A 90 -6.76 -21.40 5.95
CA ALA A 90 -7.10 -22.06 4.68
C ALA A 90 -8.46 -22.80 4.71
N ASP A 91 -8.92 -23.22 5.88
CA ASP A 91 -10.24 -23.83 6.11
C ASP A 91 -11.33 -22.79 6.47
N GLY A 92 -11.04 -21.49 6.29
CA GLY A 92 -11.99 -20.38 6.42
C GLY A 92 -12.29 -19.94 7.86
N ARG A 93 -11.56 -20.44 8.86
CA ARG A 93 -11.74 -19.98 10.25
C ARG A 93 -11.05 -18.62 10.49
N PRO A 94 -11.60 -17.77 11.37
CA PRO A 94 -10.94 -16.52 11.75
C PRO A 94 -9.54 -16.75 12.31
N ARG A 95 -8.62 -15.86 11.93
CA ARG A 95 -7.23 -15.87 12.37
C ARG A 95 -6.89 -14.56 13.09
N VAL A 96 -6.12 -14.66 14.17
CA VAL A 96 -5.48 -13.50 14.81
C VAL A 96 -4.04 -13.44 14.32
N SER A 97 -3.68 -12.36 13.64
CA SER A 97 -2.31 -12.10 13.18
C SER A 97 -1.76 -10.90 13.95
N ILE A 98 -0.67 -11.12 14.69
CA ILE A 98 -0.01 -10.09 15.49
C ILE A 98 1.29 -9.70 14.80
N MET A 99 1.42 -8.40 14.47
CA MET A 99 2.61 -7.87 13.81
C MET A 99 3.34 -6.93 14.75
N SER A 100 4.48 -7.39 15.28
CA SER A 100 5.36 -6.57 16.12
C SER A 100 6.34 -5.83 15.21
N ILE A 101 6.26 -4.50 15.25
CA ILE A 101 7.12 -3.59 14.47
C ILE A 101 8.03 -2.73 15.34
N ALA A 102 8.14 -3.05 16.64
CA ALA A 102 8.93 -2.27 17.60
C ALA A 102 10.42 -2.23 17.29
N HIS A 103 10.93 -3.27 16.59
CA HIS A 103 12.33 -3.39 16.21
C HIS A 103 12.69 -2.62 14.92
N LEU A 104 11.69 -2.13 14.18
CA LEU A 104 11.89 -1.40 12.92
C LEU A 104 12.18 0.07 13.18
N GLY A 105 13.00 0.69 12.32
CA GLY A 105 13.17 2.14 12.26
C GLY A 105 11.90 2.86 11.78
N ASP A 106 11.79 4.16 12.01
CA ASP A 106 10.57 4.93 11.69
C ASP A 106 10.16 4.86 10.21
N ALA A 107 11.15 4.92 9.31
CA ALA A 107 10.90 4.80 7.87
C ALA A 107 10.38 3.41 7.49
N GLU A 108 10.94 2.36 8.08
CA GLU A 108 10.54 0.97 7.86
C GLU A 108 9.16 0.69 8.45
N ARG A 109 8.86 1.21 9.64
CA ARG A 109 7.51 1.15 10.23
C ARG A 109 6.48 1.81 9.34
N MET A 110 6.76 3.02 8.85
CA MET A 110 5.87 3.75 7.94
C MET A 110 5.66 2.96 6.65
N PHE A 111 6.71 2.41 6.07
CA PHE A 111 6.65 1.58 4.87
C PHE A 111 5.77 0.34 5.09
N PHE A 112 6.06 -0.45 6.13
CA PHE A 112 5.31 -1.66 6.43
C PHE A 112 3.84 -1.38 6.71
N VAL A 113 3.54 -0.41 7.59
CA VAL A 113 2.15 -0.05 7.92
C VAL A 113 1.41 0.44 6.69
N THR A 114 2.06 1.20 5.81
CA THR A 114 1.44 1.65 4.56
C THR A 114 1.10 0.49 3.64
N LEU A 115 2.00 -0.49 3.47
CA LEU A 115 1.72 -1.70 2.69
C LEU A 115 0.57 -2.51 3.28
N LEU A 116 0.60 -2.78 4.58
CA LEU A 116 -0.45 -3.52 5.27
C LEU A 116 -1.81 -2.85 5.12
N LEU A 117 -1.87 -1.53 5.31
CA LEU A 117 -3.12 -0.77 5.16
C LEU A 117 -3.63 -0.78 3.71
N ASN A 118 -2.74 -0.74 2.70
CA ASN A 118 -3.13 -0.88 1.31
C ASN A 118 -3.76 -2.26 1.04
N GLU A 119 -3.14 -3.33 1.53
CA GLU A 119 -3.68 -4.69 1.40
C GLU A 119 -5.05 -4.83 2.07
N ILE A 120 -5.20 -4.27 3.28
CA ILE A 120 -6.48 -4.28 4.00
C ILE A 120 -7.56 -3.49 3.25
N VAL A 121 -7.22 -2.32 2.69
CA VAL A 121 -8.15 -1.52 1.87
C VAL A 121 -8.53 -2.26 0.59
N ALA A 122 -7.59 -2.90 -0.08
CA ALA A 122 -7.84 -3.69 -1.27
C ALA A 122 -8.75 -4.89 -0.96
N TRP A 123 -8.44 -5.65 0.11
CA TRP A 123 -9.27 -6.74 0.59
C TRP A 123 -10.67 -6.26 0.96
N MET A 124 -10.79 -5.19 1.73
CA MET A 124 -12.08 -4.60 2.11
C MET A 124 -12.94 -4.31 0.87
N ARG A 125 -12.35 -3.68 -0.15
CA ARG A 125 -13.06 -3.32 -1.39
C ARG A 125 -13.46 -4.51 -2.25
N SER A 126 -12.81 -5.64 -2.10
CA SER A 126 -13.19 -6.89 -2.76
C SER A 126 -14.37 -7.60 -2.09
N GLN A 127 -14.75 -7.17 -0.86
CA GLN A 127 -15.85 -7.79 -0.13
C GLN A 127 -17.21 -7.21 -0.55
N SER A 128 -18.24 -8.03 -0.48
CA SER A 128 -19.64 -7.56 -0.57
C SER A 128 -20.00 -6.76 0.69
N GLY A 129 -20.93 -5.81 0.56
CA GLY A 129 -21.46 -5.07 1.70
C GLY A 129 -22.13 -5.99 2.73
N THR A 130 -22.04 -5.64 4.02
CA THR A 130 -22.65 -6.41 5.12
C THR A 130 -22.88 -5.55 6.35
N SER A 131 -23.85 -5.93 7.19
CA SER A 131 -24.04 -5.39 8.55
C SER A 131 -23.33 -6.22 9.63
N SER A 132 -22.78 -7.40 9.27
CA SER A 132 -22.09 -8.29 10.20
C SER A 132 -20.60 -8.01 10.23
N LEU A 133 -19.98 -8.14 11.40
CA LEU A 133 -18.53 -8.02 11.55
C LEU A 133 -17.83 -9.23 10.93
N ARG A 134 -16.88 -8.99 10.05
CA ARG A 134 -16.03 -10.01 9.41
C ARG A 134 -14.61 -10.05 9.97
N ALA A 135 -14.06 -8.87 10.22
CA ALA A 135 -12.68 -8.74 10.67
C ALA A 135 -12.50 -7.49 11.52
N ILE A 136 -11.42 -7.43 12.27
CA ILE A 136 -11.02 -6.27 13.06
C ILE A 136 -9.56 -5.95 12.75
N LEU A 137 -9.30 -4.70 12.42
CA LEU A 137 -7.98 -4.10 12.45
C LEU A 137 -7.82 -3.37 13.78
N TYR A 138 -6.91 -3.85 14.62
CA TYR A 138 -6.50 -3.16 15.83
C TYR A 138 -5.10 -2.58 15.62
N MET A 139 -4.94 -1.31 15.90
CA MET A 139 -3.66 -0.63 15.82
C MET A 139 -3.35 0.02 17.16
N ASP A 140 -2.36 -0.55 17.85
CA ASP A 140 -1.86 -0.01 19.09
C ASP A 140 -0.87 1.12 18.82
N GLU A 141 -1.05 2.25 19.50
CA GLU A 141 -0.27 3.48 19.35
C GLU A 141 -0.21 3.98 17.89
N VAL A 142 -1.27 4.65 17.49
CA VAL A 142 -1.40 5.20 16.12
C VAL A 142 -0.59 6.49 15.90
N PHE A 143 0.13 6.95 16.92
CA PHE A 143 1.00 8.13 16.85
C PHE A 143 1.95 8.08 15.65
N GLY A 144 2.06 9.20 14.93
CA GLY A 144 2.89 9.32 13.73
C GLY A 144 2.25 8.79 12.42
N PHE A 145 1.24 7.91 12.50
CA PHE A 145 0.56 7.37 11.31
C PHE A 145 -0.67 8.18 10.88
N LEU A 146 -1.24 8.98 11.80
CA LEU A 146 -2.46 9.76 11.57
C LEU A 146 -2.35 11.19 12.14
N PRO A 147 -1.25 11.91 11.92
CA PRO A 147 -1.01 13.21 12.53
C PRO A 147 -1.96 14.30 12.01
N PRO A 148 -2.21 15.39 12.78
CA PRO A 148 -3.12 16.46 12.40
C PRO A 148 -2.71 17.17 11.11
N VAL A 149 -1.44 17.53 10.99
CA VAL A 149 -0.93 18.41 9.91
C VAL A 149 -0.20 17.60 8.83
N ALA A 150 0.80 16.82 9.21
CA ALA A 150 1.58 16.03 8.24
C ALA A 150 0.67 15.06 7.49
N ALA A 151 1.08 14.68 6.27
CA ALA A 151 0.34 13.76 5.42
C ALA A 151 1.19 12.52 5.06
N PRO A 152 1.55 11.67 6.03
CA PRO A 152 2.22 10.41 5.73
C PRO A 152 1.34 9.52 4.85
N PRO A 153 1.93 8.58 4.09
CA PRO A 153 1.16 7.70 3.18
C PRO A 153 0.08 6.89 3.89
N SER A 154 0.28 6.53 5.15
CA SER A 154 -0.68 5.81 6.01
C SER A 154 -1.95 6.61 6.29
N LYS A 155 -1.87 7.94 6.36
CA LYS A 155 -2.99 8.82 6.78
C LYS A 155 -4.22 8.69 5.88
N VAL A 156 -4.04 8.72 4.57
CA VAL A 156 -5.15 8.60 3.61
C VAL A 156 -5.82 7.23 3.72
N LEU A 157 -5.04 6.19 3.95
CA LEU A 157 -5.55 4.82 4.09
C LEU A 157 -6.35 4.65 5.37
N LEU A 158 -5.85 5.14 6.50
CA LEU A 158 -6.57 5.11 7.78
C LEU A 158 -7.86 5.92 7.72
N LEU A 159 -7.85 7.12 7.14
CA LEU A 159 -9.06 7.91 6.92
C LEU A 159 -10.07 7.21 6.01
N THR A 160 -9.60 6.49 4.99
CA THR A 160 -10.46 5.68 4.12
C THR A 160 -11.11 4.53 4.88
N LEU A 161 -10.34 3.83 5.69
CA LEU A 161 -10.86 2.75 6.53
C LEU A 161 -11.90 3.26 7.54
N LEU A 162 -11.60 4.33 8.27
CA LEU A 162 -12.54 4.92 9.23
C LEU A 162 -13.86 5.34 8.58
N LYS A 163 -13.85 5.76 7.31
CA LYS A 163 -15.06 6.15 6.58
C LYS A 163 -15.84 4.97 5.99
N GLN A 164 -15.16 3.95 5.51
CA GLN A 164 -15.74 2.96 4.62
C GLN A 164 -15.81 1.54 5.20
N ALA A 165 -14.92 1.20 6.15
CA ALA A 165 -14.72 -0.17 6.61
C ALA A 165 -15.99 -0.82 7.17
N ARG A 166 -16.82 -0.06 7.88
CA ARG A 166 -18.07 -0.55 8.46
C ARG A 166 -19.00 -1.15 7.42
N ALA A 167 -19.13 -0.55 6.24
CA ALA A 167 -20.02 -1.03 5.18
C ALA A 167 -19.62 -2.43 4.65
N PHE A 168 -18.37 -2.82 4.85
CA PHE A 168 -17.81 -4.10 4.42
C PHE A 168 -17.56 -5.08 5.58
N GLY A 169 -18.05 -4.73 6.78
CA GLY A 169 -17.90 -5.59 7.96
C GLY A 169 -16.50 -5.58 8.58
N LEU A 170 -15.68 -4.57 8.29
CA LEU A 170 -14.38 -4.40 8.92
C LEU A 170 -14.48 -3.38 10.06
N GLY A 171 -14.21 -3.84 11.29
CA GLY A 171 -14.02 -2.98 12.46
C GLY A 171 -12.62 -2.38 12.47
N VAL A 172 -12.51 -1.10 12.83
CA VAL A 172 -11.21 -0.43 13.00
C VAL A 172 -11.13 0.11 14.42
N VAL A 173 -10.12 -0.32 15.15
CA VAL A 173 -9.85 0.10 16.53
C VAL A 173 -8.45 0.73 16.55
N LEU A 174 -8.38 1.98 16.94
CA LEU A 174 -7.14 2.74 17.05
C LEU A 174 -6.92 3.11 18.52
N SER A 175 -5.71 2.86 19.03
CA SER A 175 -5.29 3.25 20.36
C SER A 175 -4.27 4.39 20.26
N THR A 176 -4.33 5.33 21.17
CA THR A 176 -3.32 6.38 21.35
C THR A 176 -3.31 6.86 22.78
N GLN A 177 -2.15 7.29 23.25
CA GLN A 177 -1.99 7.90 24.58
C GLN A 177 -2.46 9.36 24.60
N ASN A 178 -2.47 10.03 23.43
CA ASN A 178 -2.81 11.43 23.34
C ASN A 178 -3.71 11.72 22.13
N PRO A 179 -5.03 11.92 22.31
CA PRO A 179 -5.96 12.20 21.20
C PRO A 179 -5.66 13.47 20.41
N VAL A 180 -4.94 14.45 21.00
CA VAL A 180 -4.58 15.70 20.32
C VAL A 180 -3.60 15.48 19.18
N ASP A 181 -2.87 14.37 19.19
CA ASP A 181 -1.91 14.00 18.15
C ASP A 181 -2.58 13.37 16.90
N LEU A 182 -3.91 13.23 16.91
CA LEU A 182 -4.67 12.66 15.82
C LEU A 182 -5.32 13.72 14.93
N ASP A 183 -5.43 13.40 13.64
CA ASP A 183 -6.20 14.21 12.68
C ASP A 183 -7.66 14.30 13.11
N TYR A 184 -8.20 15.52 13.17
CA TYR A 184 -9.59 15.79 13.55
C TYR A 184 -10.60 15.02 12.68
N LYS A 185 -10.29 14.82 11.39
CA LYS A 185 -11.15 14.03 10.49
C LYS A 185 -11.23 12.57 10.89
N ALA A 186 -10.17 12.03 11.50
CA ALA A 186 -10.20 10.67 12.04
C ALA A 186 -11.15 10.59 13.23
N LEU A 187 -11.00 11.52 14.16
CA LEU A 187 -11.83 11.60 15.35
C LEU A 187 -13.32 11.74 14.97
N SER A 188 -13.65 12.63 14.02
CA SER A 188 -15.03 12.84 13.57
C SER A 188 -15.65 11.62 12.84
N ASN A 189 -14.84 10.69 12.33
CA ASN A 189 -15.31 9.47 11.69
C ASN A 189 -15.34 8.25 12.65
N ALA A 190 -14.80 8.36 13.85
CA ALA A 190 -14.92 7.34 14.88
C ALA A 190 -16.35 7.35 15.45
N GLY A 191 -16.98 6.18 15.45
CA GLY A 191 -18.36 6.03 15.95
C GLY A 191 -18.43 5.86 17.47
N THR A 192 -17.33 5.56 18.11
CA THR A 192 -17.20 5.36 19.57
C THR A 192 -15.84 5.86 20.02
N TRP A 193 -15.81 6.50 21.18
CA TRP A 193 -14.63 7.09 21.82
C TRP A 193 -14.40 6.44 23.18
#